data_e422a8872a8852d41a2f7ea7443f9350
#
_entry.id   e422a8872a8852d41a2f7ea7443f9350
#
_cell.length_a   1.000
_cell.length_b   1.000
_cell.length_c   1.000
_cell.angle_alpha   90.00
_cell.angle_beta   90.00
_cell.angle_gamma   90.00
#
_symmetry.space_group_name_H-M   'P 1'
#
loop_
_entity.id
_entity.type
_entity.pdbx_description
1 polymer ?
#
loop_
_entity_poly.entity_id
_entity_poly.type
_entity_poly.pdbx_seq_one_letter_code
_entity_poly.pdbx_strand_id
1 'polypeptide(L)'
;MTKTVRARTCTMEGAMTDVQQTFYEAVGGAETFRKLTARFYEEVAKDDIVRPLYPEEDLGPAERRMRMFLEQYWGGPHTYSDERGHPRLRMRHQPFKIGPIERDAWLRCMHTAIASIDTGTLDDAHRKALSEYMDMAAASMVNSAF
;
A
#
# COMPACT_ATOMS: atom_id res chain seq x y z
N MET A 1 9.03 -23.55 -34.51
CA MET A 1 8.90 -22.79 -34.58
C MET A 1 8.65 -22.09 -34.40
N THR A 2 8.69 -22.34 -34.13
CA THR A 2 8.52 -21.39 -34.13
C THR A 2 8.12 -20.78 -33.69
N LYS A 3 8.12 -21.03 -33.37
CA LYS A 3 7.84 -20.21 -33.07
C LYS A 3 7.49 -19.50 -32.67
N THR A 4 7.58 -19.91 -32.57
CA THR A 4 7.40 -18.91 -32.38
C THR A 4 7.05 -18.28 -31.85
N VAL A 5 7.09 -18.70 -31.62
CA VAL A 5 6.89 -17.71 -31.38
C VAL A 5 6.59 -17.10 -30.89
N ARG A 6 6.61 -17.41 -30.75
CA ARG A 6 6.49 -16.50 -30.52
C ARG A 6 6.00 -15.85 -30.25
N ALA A 7 5.95 -16.29 -30.25
CA ALA A 7 5.68 -15.28 -30.15
C ALA A 7 5.36 -14.54 -29.84
N ARG A 8 5.33 -14.72 -29.81
CA ARG A 8 5.22 -13.62 -29.71
C ARG A 8 4.85 -12.82 -29.73
N THR A 9 4.69 -13.22 -29.65
CA THR A 9 4.55 -12.12 -29.84
C THR A 9 4.24 -11.37 -29.79
N CYS A 10 4.07 -11.49 -29.82
CA CYS A 10 3.85 -10.42 -29.97
C CYS A 10 3.64 -9.71 -30.03
N THR A 11 3.54 -9.89 -30.01
CA THR A 11 3.47 -8.84 -30.28
C THR A 11 3.31 -7.94 -30.33
N MET A 12 3.28 -7.98 -30.39
CA MET A 12 3.19 -6.96 -30.53
C MET A 12 2.71 -6.32 -30.51
N GLU A 13 2.45 -6.68 -30.38
CA GLU A 13 2.05 -6.01 -30.40
C GLU A 13 1.58 -5.76 -29.99
N GLY A 14 1.54 -5.96 -29.73
CA GLY A 14 1.19 -5.72 -29.25
C GLY A 14 1.12 -5.71 -28.61
N ALA A 15 1.27 -6.12 -28.60
CA ALA A 15 1.36 -5.99 -27.92
C ALA A 15 1.46 -5.69 -27.34
N MET A 16 1.50 -5.83 -27.25
CA MET A 16 1.67 -5.53 -26.66
C MET A 16 1.35 -5.06 -26.01
N THR A 17 1.10 -4.85 -26.70
CA THR A 17 0.83 -4.70 -25.76
C THR A 17 0.54 -5.41 -24.86
N ASP A 18 0.89 -5.94 -25.47
CA ASP A 18 0.80 -6.83 -24.44
C ASP A 18 0.85 -6.22 -23.10
N VAL A 19 -0.20 -5.97 -22.66
CA VAL A 19 -0.30 -5.19 -21.44
C VAL A 19 -0.01 -6.09 -20.29
N GLN A 20 1.06 -5.79 -19.56
CA GLN A 20 1.32 -6.46 -18.32
C GLN A 20 0.36 -5.95 -17.26
N GLN A 21 -0.15 -6.87 -16.49
CA GLN A 21 -1.03 -6.56 -15.39
C GLN A 21 -0.25 -5.83 -14.30
N THR A 22 -0.78 -4.72 -13.79
CA THR A 22 -0.17 -4.02 -12.66
C THR A 22 -0.35 -4.83 -11.38
N PHE A 23 0.46 -4.53 -10.37
CA PHE A 23 0.26 -5.12 -9.04
C PHE A 23 -1.18 -4.90 -8.58
N TYR A 24 -1.65 -3.66 -8.71
CA TYR A 24 -3.01 -3.28 -8.33
C TYR A 24 -4.04 -4.22 -8.95
N GLU A 25 -3.94 -4.45 -10.26
CA GLU A 25 -4.88 -5.33 -10.96
C GLU A 25 -4.72 -6.79 -10.51
N ALA A 26 -3.47 -7.22 -10.35
CA ALA A 26 -3.17 -8.62 -10.04
C ALA A 26 -3.72 -9.06 -8.69
N VAL A 27 -3.84 -8.15 -7.73
CA VAL A 27 -4.30 -8.50 -6.38
C VAL A 27 -5.78 -8.20 -6.15
N GLY A 28 -6.52 -7.80 -7.19
CA GLY A 28 -7.96 -7.58 -7.05
C GLY A 28 -8.41 -6.13 -7.04
N GLY A 29 -7.51 -5.20 -7.34
CA GLY A 29 -7.86 -3.80 -7.54
C GLY A 29 -8.43 -3.10 -6.32
N ALA A 30 -9.36 -2.20 -6.54
CA ALA A 30 -9.92 -1.32 -5.52
C ALA A 30 -10.46 -2.08 -4.31
N GLU A 31 -11.11 -3.20 -4.52
CA GLU A 31 -11.73 -3.95 -3.42
C GLU A 31 -10.69 -4.46 -2.43
N THR A 32 -9.55 -4.95 -2.94
CA THR A 32 -8.49 -5.45 -2.08
C THR A 32 -7.87 -4.30 -1.26
N PHE A 33 -7.61 -3.17 -1.90
CA PHE A 33 -7.03 -2.02 -1.18
C PHE A 33 -8.03 -1.43 -0.19
N ARG A 34 -9.34 -1.49 -0.50
CA ARG A 34 -10.36 -1.08 0.45
C ARG A 34 -10.34 -1.98 1.70
N LYS A 35 -10.28 -3.28 1.50
CA LYS A 35 -10.22 -4.23 2.63
C LYS A 35 -8.96 -4.05 3.45
N LEU A 36 -7.83 -3.86 2.78
CA LEU A 36 -6.55 -3.68 3.44
C LEU A 36 -6.57 -2.46 4.36
N THR A 37 -6.99 -1.32 3.83
CA THR A 37 -6.97 -0.08 4.60
C THR A 37 -8.03 -0.08 5.69
N ALA A 38 -9.20 -0.67 5.44
CA ALA A 38 -10.23 -0.79 6.45
C ALA A 38 -9.73 -1.59 7.65
N ARG A 39 -9.11 -2.74 7.39
CA ARG A 39 -8.60 -3.57 8.49
C ARG A 39 -7.44 -2.89 9.20
N PHE A 40 -6.55 -2.22 8.46
CA PHE A 40 -5.45 -1.49 9.06
C PHE A 40 -5.97 -0.46 10.06
N TYR A 41 -6.96 0.35 9.67
CA TYR A 41 -7.46 1.40 10.56
C TYR A 41 -8.32 0.85 11.69
N GLU A 42 -8.91 -0.35 11.54
CA GLU A 42 -9.51 -1.02 12.69
C GLU A 42 -8.46 -1.33 13.75
N GLU A 43 -7.28 -1.78 13.32
CA GLU A 43 -6.19 -2.06 14.25
C GLU A 43 -5.61 -0.77 14.86
N VAL A 44 -5.47 0.27 14.05
CA VAL A 44 -5.01 1.59 14.52
C VAL A 44 -5.93 2.12 15.61
N ALA A 45 -7.23 2.00 15.42
CA ALA A 45 -8.21 2.52 16.37
C ALA A 45 -8.07 1.90 17.75
N LYS A 46 -7.53 0.68 17.83
CA LYS A 46 -7.38 -0.05 19.09
C LYS A 46 -5.95 0.02 19.65
N ASP A 47 -5.02 0.60 18.91
CA ASP A 47 -3.60 0.56 19.28
C ASP A 47 -3.23 1.81 20.08
N ASP A 48 -2.77 1.61 21.33
CA ASP A 48 -2.48 2.71 22.25
C ASP A 48 -1.27 3.55 21.80
N ILE A 49 -0.41 3.00 20.97
CA ILE A 49 0.80 3.69 20.49
C ILE A 49 0.51 4.47 19.23
N VAL A 50 -0.20 3.85 18.28
CA VAL A 50 -0.41 4.45 16.96
C VAL A 50 -1.58 5.42 16.95
N ARG A 51 -2.67 5.08 17.66
CA ARG A 51 -3.88 5.90 17.63
C ARG A 51 -3.63 7.38 17.96
N PRO A 52 -2.81 7.70 18.99
CA PRO A 52 -2.56 9.11 19.31
C PRO A 52 -1.82 9.90 18.25
N LEU A 53 -1.16 9.23 17.28
CA LEU A 53 -0.48 9.91 16.20
C LEU A 53 -1.45 10.52 15.19
N TYR A 54 -2.70 10.07 15.20
CA TYR A 54 -3.74 10.60 14.33
C TYR A 54 -4.56 11.62 15.12
N PRO A 55 -4.48 12.92 14.77
CA PRO A 55 -5.19 13.94 15.57
C PRO A 55 -6.70 13.94 15.36
N GLU A 56 -7.18 13.37 14.27
CA GLU A 56 -8.61 13.36 13.97
C GLU A 56 -9.35 12.32 14.83
N GLU A 57 -10.53 12.66 15.28
CA GLU A 57 -11.40 11.68 15.93
C GLU A 57 -11.89 10.64 14.92
N ASP A 58 -12.24 11.09 13.72
CA ASP A 58 -12.75 10.24 12.66
C ASP A 58 -11.57 9.82 11.76
N LEU A 59 -11.28 8.53 11.74
CA LEU A 59 -10.19 7.99 10.92
C LEU A 59 -10.57 7.80 9.45
N GLY A 60 -11.82 8.02 9.08
CA GLY A 60 -12.27 7.87 7.69
C GLY A 60 -11.44 8.63 6.67
N PRO A 61 -11.20 9.93 6.88
CA PRO A 61 -10.36 10.67 5.94
C PRO A 61 -8.93 10.14 5.84
N ALA A 62 -8.32 9.71 6.95
CA ALA A 62 -6.99 9.11 6.93
C ALA A 62 -7.00 7.80 6.15
N GLU A 63 -8.01 6.98 6.37
CA GLU A 63 -8.17 5.72 5.64
C GLU A 63 -8.28 5.98 4.13
N ARG A 64 -9.06 6.97 3.73
CA ARG A 64 -9.22 7.33 2.32
C ARG A 64 -7.90 7.79 1.72
N ARG A 65 -7.14 8.61 2.45
CA ARG A 65 -5.84 9.09 1.95
C ARG A 65 -4.86 7.93 1.76
N MET A 66 -4.78 7.02 2.72
CA MET A 66 -3.90 5.86 2.61
C MET A 66 -4.30 4.98 1.44
N ARG A 67 -5.60 4.73 1.27
CA ARG A 67 -6.06 3.88 0.18
C ARG A 67 -5.72 4.49 -1.18
N MET A 68 -5.99 5.79 -1.35
CA MET A 68 -5.67 6.47 -2.61
C MET A 68 -4.17 6.41 -2.91
N PHE A 69 -3.34 6.62 -1.88
CA PHE A 69 -1.90 6.59 -2.06
C PHE A 69 -1.42 5.19 -2.46
N LEU A 70 -1.87 4.17 -1.76
CA LEU A 70 -1.44 2.80 -2.05
C LEU A 70 -1.92 2.34 -3.42
N GLU A 71 -3.16 2.67 -3.78
CA GLU A 71 -3.67 2.32 -5.10
C GLU A 71 -2.79 2.92 -6.20
N GLN A 72 -2.45 4.20 -6.05
CA GLN A 72 -1.60 4.87 -7.04
C GLN A 72 -0.20 4.29 -7.07
N TYR A 73 0.39 4.05 -5.91
CA TYR A 73 1.75 3.52 -5.82
C TYR A 73 1.86 2.17 -6.53
N TRP A 74 0.84 1.34 -6.41
CA TRP A 74 0.86 -0.02 -6.95
C TRP A 74 0.24 -0.14 -8.33
N GLY A 75 0.08 0.97 -9.05
CA GLY A 75 -0.30 0.96 -10.46
C GLY A 75 -1.76 1.15 -10.75
N GLY A 76 -2.53 1.61 -9.77
CA GLY A 76 -3.94 1.94 -9.94
C GLY A 76 -4.17 3.40 -10.30
N PRO A 77 -5.37 3.92 -9.99
CA PRO A 77 -5.72 5.30 -10.33
C PRO A 77 -4.83 6.33 -9.67
N HIS A 78 -4.65 7.48 -10.31
CA HIS A 78 -3.83 8.58 -9.80
C HIS A 78 -4.62 9.58 -8.97
N THR A 79 -5.66 9.11 -8.30
CA THR A 79 -6.56 9.96 -7.51
C THR A 79 -5.80 10.74 -6.43
N TYR A 80 -4.81 10.10 -5.79
CA TYR A 80 -4.04 10.80 -4.76
C TYR A 80 -3.35 12.04 -5.32
N SER A 81 -2.62 11.91 -6.42
CA SER A 81 -1.92 13.04 -7.03
C SER A 81 -2.88 14.10 -7.54
N ASP A 82 -4.01 13.69 -8.08
CA ASP A 82 -5.02 14.63 -8.60
C ASP A 82 -5.58 15.51 -7.49
N GLU A 83 -5.78 14.95 -6.29
CA GLU A 83 -6.36 15.68 -5.18
C GLU A 83 -5.34 16.37 -4.29
N ARG A 84 -4.16 15.78 -4.12
CA ARG A 84 -3.21 16.23 -3.10
C ARG A 84 -1.82 16.56 -3.63
N GLY A 85 -1.56 16.33 -4.92
CA GLY A 85 -0.25 16.56 -5.51
C GLY A 85 0.74 15.45 -5.16
N HIS A 86 2.03 15.80 -5.17
CA HIS A 86 3.09 14.83 -4.86
C HIS A 86 2.93 14.32 -3.43
N PRO A 87 3.10 13.00 -3.19
CA PRO A 87 2.89 12.45 -1.84
C PRO A 87 3.77 13.07 -0.76
N ARG A 88 5.06 13.29 -1.00
CA ARG A 88 5.99 13.92 -0.04
C ARG A 88 5.82 13.34 1.36
N LEU A 89 5.87 12.01 1.47
CA LEU A 89 5.47 11.33 2.69
C LEU A 89 6.31 11.74 3.90
N ARG A 90 7.62 11.83 3.75
CA ARG A 90 8.49 12.20 4.87
C ARG A 90 8.17 13.60 5.37
N MET A 91 7.95 14.54 4.45
CA MET A 91 7.61 15.91 4.82
C MET A 91 6.27 15.96 5.55
N ARG A 92 5.28 15.20 5.08
CA ARG A 92 3.95 15.19 5.70
C ARG A 92 3.96 14.55 7.08
N HIS A 93 4.94 13.68 7.37
CA HIS A 93 5.06 13.04 8.68
C HIS A 93 5.98 13.81 9.63
N GLN A 94 6.67 14.84 9.15
CA GLN A 94 7.60 15.63 9.96
C GLN A 94 6.98 16.18 11.25
N PRO A 95 5.72 16.65 11.26
CA PRO A 95 5.12 17.17 12.49
C PRO A 95 4.89 16.13 13.57
N PHE A 96 5.03 14.84 13.27
CA PHE A 96 4.76 13.77 14.22
C PHE A 96 6.07 13.15 14.69
N LYS A 97 6.12 12.81 16.00
CA LYS A 97 7.29 12.09 16.52
C LYS A 97 7.14 10.62 16.20
N ILE A 98 8.00 10.11 15.30
CA ILE A 98 7.97 8.71 14.88
C ILE A 98 9.32 8.10 15.21
N GLY A 99 9.38 7.35 16.29
CA GLY A 99 10.55 6.58 16.68
C GLY A 99 10.36 5.11 16.36
N PRO A 100 11.31 4.26 16.80
CA PRO A 100 11.21 2.81 16.55
C PRO A 100 9.96 2.18 17.17
N ILE A 101 9.49 2.69 18.31
CA ILE A 101 8.30 2.13 18.96
C ILE A 101 7.05 2.40 18.13
N GLU A 102 6.91 3.62 17.61
CA GLU A 102 5.77 3.98 16.76
C GLU A 102 5.82 3.23 15.44
N ARG A 103 7.01 3.11 14.85
CA ARG A 103 7.20 2.33 13.63
C ARG A 103 6.75 0.89 13.82
N ASP A 104 7.21 0.25 14.89
CA ASP A 104 6.92 -1.16 15.15
C ASP A 104 5.42 -1.37 15.39
N ALA A 105 4.79 -0.45 16.12
CA ALA A 105 3.35 -0.54 16.38
C ALA A 105 2.56 -0.38 15.09
N TRP A 106 2.96 0.57 14.24
CA TRP A 106 2.32 0.78 12.95
C TRP A 106 2.44 -0.49 12.09
N LEU A 107 3.63 -1.09 12.08
CA LEU A 107 3.85 -2.31 11.30
C LEU A 107 3.03 -3.49 11.82
N ARG A 108 2.83 -3.60 13.14
CA ARG A 108 1.94 -4.64 13.67
C ARG A 108 0.53 -4.50 13.11
N CYS A 109 0.04 -3.27 13.06
CA CYS A 109 -1.29 -3.01 12.50
C CYS A 109 -1.33 -3.38 11.02
N MET A 110 -0.31 -2.99 10.27
CA MET A 110 -0.27 -3.23 8.83
C MET A 110 -0.09 -4.72 8.51
N HIS A 111 0.79 -5.41 9.22
CA HIS A 111 0.97 -6.84 8.98
C HIS A 111 -0.28 -7.64 9.32
N THR A 112 -1.02 -7.24 10.35
CA THR A 112 -2.31 -7.84 10.66
C THR A 112 -3.29 -7.64 9.52
N ALA A 113 -3.32 -6.43 8.96
CA ALA A 113 -4.20 -6.12 7.83
C ALA A 113 -3.85 -6.94 6.59
N ILE A 114 -2.55 -7.04 6.28
CA ILE A 114 -2.10 -7.83 5.13
C ILE A 114 -2.46 -9.31 5.33
N ALA A 115 -2.26 -9.83 6.53
CA ALA A 115 -2.57 -11.22 6.83
C ALA A 115 -4.06 -11.53 6.72
N SER A 116 -4.92 -10.53 6.86
CA SER A 116 -6.37 -10.72 6.79
C SER A 116 -6.88 -10.92 5.36
N ILE A 117 -6.08 -10.60 4.34
CA ILE A 117 -6.47 -10.80 2.95
C ILE A 117 -6.20 -12.26 2.59
N ASP A 118 -7.18 -12.95 2.00
CA ASP A 118 -7.03 -14.36 1.69
C ASP A 118 -5.99 -14.60 0.60
N THR A 119 -5.41 -15.81 0.59
CA THR A 119 -4.32 -16.14 -0.35
C THR A 119 -4.80 -16.31 -1.77
N GLY A 120 -6.10 -16.53 -1.99
CA GLY A 120 -6.66 -16.56 -3.33
C GLY A 120 -6.69 -15.18 -3.97
N THR A 121 -6.77 -14.14 -3.15
CA THR A 121 -6.76 -12.74 -3.62
C THR A 121 -5.35 -12.17 -3.63
N LEU A 122 -4.60 -12.38 -2.55
CA LEU A 122 -3.24 -11.88 -2.38
C LEU A 122 -2.32 -13.10 -2.20
N ASP A 123 -1.70 -13.55 -3.28
CA ASP A 123 -0.86 -14.73 -3.23
C ASP A 123 0.44 -14.44 -2.48
N ASP A 124 1.23 -15.49 -2.25
CA ASP A 124 2.43 -15.37 -1.41
C ASP A 124 3.45 -14.38 -1.97
N ALA A 125 3.64 -14.35 -3.29
CA ALA A 125 4.62 -13.46 -3.90
C ALA A 125 4.20 -11.99 -3.77
N HIS A 126 2.93 -11.70 -4.03
CA HIS A 126 2.43 -10.33 -3.90
C HIS A 126 2.35 -9.91 -2.43
N ARG A 127 1.99 -10.83 -1.54
CA ARG A 127 1.97 -10.57 -0.09
C ARG A 127 3.35 -10.21 0.41
N LYS A 128 4.37 -10.94 -0.04
CA LYS A 128 5.76 -10.65 0.34
C LYS A 128 6.18 -9.29 -0.15
N ALA A 129 5.89 -8.96 -1.41
CA ALA A 129 6.24 -7.67 -1.98
C ALA A 129 5.60 -6.52 -1.21
N LEU A 130 4.31 -6.68 -0.88
CA LEU A 130 3.58 -5.65 -0.14
C LEU A 130 4.15 -5.48 1.27
N SER A 131 4.43 -6.59 1.96
CA SER A 131 4.99 -6.54 3.32
C SER A 131 6.36 -5.89 3.33
N GLU A 132 7.22 -6.24 2.37
CA GLU A 132 8.56 -5.64 2.27
C GLU A 132 8.50 -4.15 1.99
N TYR A 133 7.57 -3.73 1.12
CA TYR A 133 7.37 -2.31 0.88
C TYR A 133 6.97 -1.58 2.16
N MET A 134 6.03 -2.16 2.91
CA MET A 134 5.56 -1.52 4.15
C MET A 134 6.66 -1.41 5.19
N ASP A 135 7.50 -2.45 5.30
CA ASP A 135 8.63 -2.43 6.23
C ASP A 135 9.59 -1.29 5.88
N MET A 136 9.91 -1.16 4.60
CA MET A 136 10.82 -0.13 4.11
C MET A 136 10.21 1.27 4.28
N ALA A 137 8.95 1.42 3.92
CA ALA A 137 8.28 2.71 4.01
C ALA A 137 8.18 3.19 5.46
N ALA A 138 7.80 2.30 6.37
CA ALA A 138 7.70 2.66 7.79
C ALA A 138 9.07 3.05 8.35
N ALA A 139 10.12 2.33 7.99
CA ALA A 139 11.46 2.67 8.43
C ALA A 139 11.88 4.05 7.94
N SER A 140 11.47 4.41 6.72
CA SER A 140 11.85 5.71 6.13
C SER A 140 11.12 6.89 6.79
N MET A 141 10.04 6.63 7.52
CA MET A 141 9.29 7.70 8.22
C MET A 141 9.83 7.99 9.61
N VAL A 142 10.72 7.16 10.14
CA VAL A 142 11.31 7.38 11.46
C VAL A 142 12.06 8.70 11.46
N ASN A 143 11.75 9.57 12.42
CA ASN A 143 12.35 10.89 12.54
C ASN A 143 12.80 11.20 13.97
N SER A 144 12.84 10.20 14.84
CA SER A 144 13.27 10.34 16.22
C SER A 144 14.01 9.07 16.64
N ALA A 145 15.00 9.24 17.52
CA ALA A 145 15.76 8.10 18.03
C ALA A 145 14.97 7.31 19.09
N PHE A 146 13.92 7.90 19.64
CA PHE A 146 13.15 7.31 20.73
C PHE A 146 11.68 7.24 20.41
#